data_207332974aae93b7968600809744cf25
#
_entry.id   207332974aae93b7968600809744cf25
#
_cell.length_a   1.000
_cell.length_b   1.000
_cell.length_c   1.000
_cell.angle_alpha   90.00
_cell.angle_beta   90.00
_cell.angle_gamma   90.00
#
_symmetry.space_group_name_H-M   'P 1'
#
loop_
_entity.id
_entity.type
_entity.pdbx_description
1 polymer ?
#
loop_
_entity_poly.entity_id
_entity_poly.type
_entity_poly.pdbx_seq_one_letter_code
_entity_poly.pdbx_strand_id
1 'polypeptide(L)'
;MMAGLTEEQKAHGVITASAGNHAQGVAFSSARLGVKALIVMPTATADIKVDAVRGFGGEVLLHGANFDEAKAKAIELSQQQGFTWVPPFDHPMVIAGQGTLALELLQQDAHLDRVFVPVGGGGLAAGVAVLIKQLMPQIKVIAVEAEDSACLKAALDAGHPVDLPRVGLFAEGVAVKRIGDETFRLCQEYLDDIITVDSDAICAAMKDLFEDVRAVAEPSGALALAGMKKYIAQHNIRGERLAHI
;
A
#
# COMPACT_ATOMS: atom_id res chain seq x y z
N MET A 1 -14.56 2.05 2.49
CA MET A 1 -14.77 3.30 3.25
C MET A 1 -15.63 4.30 2.47
N MET A 2 -15.23 4.72 1.27
CA MET A 2 -15.97 5.73 0.49
C MET A 2 -17.46 5.41 0.26
N ALA A 3 -17.80 4.16 -0.07
CA ALA A 3 -19.19 3.74 -0.26
C ALA A 3 -20.06 3.76 1.01
N GLY A 4 -19.45 3.82 2.19
CA GLY A 4 -20.15 3.85 3.48
C GLY A 4 -20.22 5.24 4.12
N LEU A 5 -19.92 6.31 3.38
CA LEU A 5 -20.07 7.68 3.89
C LEU A 5 -21.54 8.05 4.08
N THR A 6 -21.84 8.70 5.20
CA THR A 6 -23.16 9.29 5.43
C THR A 6 -23.40 10.48 4.48
N GLU A 7 -24.66 10.92 4.31
CA GLU A 7 -24.96 12.09 3.49
C GLU A 7 -24.31 13.37 4.03
N GLU A 8 -24.20 13.51 5.34
CA GLU A 8 -23.48 14.60 5.98
C GLU A 8 -21.98 14.57 5.64
N GLN A 9 -21.33 13.41 5.74
CA GLN A 9 -19.93 13.23 5.37
C GLN A 9 -19.69 13.51 3.88
N LYS A 10 -20.60 13.09 3.01
CA LYS A 10 -20.53 13.38 1.57
C LYS A 10 -20.63 14.88 1.30
N ALA A 11 -21.54 15.58 2.00
CA ALA A 11 -21.73 17.02 1.84
C ALA A 11 -20.49 17.85 2.24
N HIS A 12 -19.78 17.43 3.28
CA HIS A 12 -18.52 18.05 3.71
C HIS A 12 -17.33 17.66 2.81
N GLY A 13 -17.40 16.49 2.19
CA GLY A 13 -16.31 15.95 1.40
C GLY A 13 -15.29 15.15 2.21
N VAL A 14 -14.26 14.68 1.52
CA VAL A 14 -13.21 13.85 2.11
C VAL A 14 -11.83 14.48 1.92
N ILE A 15 -10.91 14.12 2.81
CA ILE A 15 -9.51 14.55 2.72
C ILE A 15 -8.59 13.36 3.02
N THR A 16 -7.47 13.29 2.31
CA THR A 16 -6.39 12.34 2.61
C THR A 16 -5.02 12.96 2.36
N ALA A 17 -3.97 12.30 2.85
CA ALA A 17 -2.59 12.58 2.50
C ALA A 17 -2.00 11.34 1.81
N SER A 18 -1.61 11.48 0.56
CA SER A 18 -0.92 10.43 -0.21
C SER A 18 -0.45 10.99 -1.54
N ALA A 19 0.70 10.52 -2.03
CA ALA A 19 1.20 10.81 -3.38
C ALA A 19 1.09 9.61 -4.35
N GLY A 20 0.50 8.49 -3.90
CA GLY A 20 0.45 7.24 -4.65
C GLY A 20 -0.97 6.76 -4.98
N ASN A 21 -1.13 5.44 -5.04
CA ASN A 21 -2.38 4.76 -5.41
C ASN A 21 -3.58 5.14 -4.54
N HIS A 22 -3.36 5.36 -3.23
CA HIS A 22 -4.43 5.76 -2.32
C HIS A 22 -5.03 7.12 -2.71
N ALA A 23 -4.19 8.09 -3.07
CA ALA A 23 -4.61 9.41 -3.56
C ALA A 23 -5.55 9.29 -4.78
N GLN A 24 -5.12 8.51 -5.77
CA GLN A 24 -5.89 8.25 -6.98
C GLN A 24 -7.20 7.49 -6.69
N GLY A 25 -7.14 6.47 -5.82
CA GLY A 25 -8.31 5.70 -5.40
C GLY A 25 -9.37 6.55 -4.69
N VAL A 26 -8.94 7.47 -3.81
CA VAL A 26 -9.85 8.42 -3.15
C VAL A 26 -10.44 9.40 -4.17
N ALA A 27 -9.64 10.00 -5.05
CA ALA A 27 -10.12 10.93 -6.07
C ALA A 27 -11.13 10.25 -7.03
N PHE A 28 -10.79 9.08 -7.56
CA PHE A 28 -11.65 8.29 -8.43
C PHE A 28 -12.99 7.90 -7.78
N SER A 29 -12.93 7.42 -6.53
CA SER A 29 -14.13 7.02 -5.79
C SER A 29 -15.02 8.23 -5.48
N SER A 30 -14.40 9.35 -5.13
CA SER A 30 -15.10 10.61 -4.84
C SER A 30 -15.84 11.15 -6.07
N ALA A 31 -15.17 11.15 -7.22
CA ALA A 31 -15.80 11.57 -8.49
C ALA A 31 -17.03 10.71 -8.83
N ARG A 32 -16.93 9.38 -8.64
CA ARG A 32 -18.05 8.47 -8.87
C ARG A 32 -19.23 8.64 -7.90
N LEU A 33 -18.95 9.11 -6.70
CA LEU A 33 -19.95 9.31 -5.65
C LEU A 33 -20.46 10.75 -5.59
N GLY A 34 -19.94 11.66 -6.43
CA GLY A 34 -20.27 13.08 -6.39
C GLY A 34 -19.78 13.78 -5.11
N VAL A 35 -18.69 13.29 -4.50
CA VAL A 35 -18.12 13.80 -3.25
C VAL A 35 -16.88 14.62 -3.55
N LYS A 36 -16.74 15.78 -2.91
CA LYS A 36 -15.50 16.57 -2.99
C LYS A 36 -14.33 15.83 -2.33
N ALA A 37 -13.18 15.76 -3.00
CA ALA A 37 -11.96 15.18 -2.44
C ALA A 37 -10.82 16.19 -2.47
N LEU A 38 -10.20 16.42 -1.32
CA LEU A 38 -8.96 17.17 -1.18
C LEU A 38 -7.81 16.22 -0.86
N ILE A 39 -6.78 16.21 -1.70
CA ILE A 39 -5.62 15.34 -1.56
C ILE A 39 -4.41 16.20 -1.22
N VAL A 40 -3.82 16.02 -0.05
CA VAL A 40 -2.60 16.72 0.36
C VAL A 40 -1.40 15.87 0.00
N MET A 41 -0.46 16.45 -0.75
CA MET A 41 0.75 15.79 -1.23
C MET A 41 1.99 16.58 -0.84
N PRO A 42 3.15 15.93 -0.61
CA PRO A 42 4.41 16.64 -0.46
C PRO A 42 4.71 17.54 -1.66
N THR A 43 5.39 18.66 -1.43
CA THR A 43 5.74 19.64 -2.49
C THR A 43 6.65 19.05 -3.58
N ALA A 44 7.44 18.01 -3.25
CA ALA A 44 8.33 17.31 -4.18
C ALA A 44 7.62 16.20 -4.98
N THR A 45 6.29 16.03 -4.86
CA THR A 45 5.55 15.02 -5.62
C THR A 45 5.65 15.29 -7.12
N ALA A 46 6.00 14.25 -7.89
CA ALA A 46 6.13 14.34 -9.33
C ALA A 46 4.82 14.78 -10.01
N ASP A 47 4.92 15.66 -11.01
CA ASP A 47 3.76 16.22 -11.73
C ASP A 47 2.82 15.14 -12.28
N ILE A 48 3.36 14.04 -12.79
CA ILE A 48 2.56 12.92 -13.32
C ILE A 48 1.58 12.35 -12.26
N LYS A 49 1.97 12.33 -10.99
CA LYS A 49 1.13 11.85 -9.89
C LYS A 49 0.07 12.88 -9.50
N VAL A 50 0.46 14.16 -9.50
CA VAL A 50 -0.46 15.29 -9.27
C VAL A 50 -1.52 15.33 -10.35
N ASP A 51 -1.11 15.24 -11.61
CA ASP A 51 -2.01 15.29 -12.77
C ASP A 51 -2.94 14.07 -12.83
N ALA A 52 -2.46 12.89 -12.44
CA ALA A 52 -3.31 11.71 -12.33
C ALA A 52 -4.47 11.91 -11.33
N VAL A 53 -4.20 12.48 -10.16
CA VAL A 53 -5.25 12.78 -9.16
C VAL A 53 -6.22 13.84 -9.67
N ARG A 54 -5.72 14.91 -10.29
CA ARG A 54 -6.54 15.96 -10.92
C ARG A 54 -7.40 15.38 -12.05
N GLY A 55 -6.82 14.49 -12.87
CA GLY A 55 -7.52 13.77 -13.93
C GLY A 55 -8.70 12.93 -13.44
N PHE A 56 -8.63 12.43 -12.21
CA PHE A 56 -9.75 11.76 -11.54
C PHE A 56 -10.72 12.73 -10.82
N GLY A 57 -10.51 14.06 -10.93
CA GLY A 57 -11.40 15.05 -10.33
C GLY A 57 -11.08 15.42 -8.87
N GLY A 58 -9.94 14.96 -8.32
CA GLY A 58 -9.47 15.35 -6.99
C GLY A 58 -8.84 16.76 -7.00
N GLU A 59 -9.09 17.53 -5.94
CA GLU A 59 -8.34 18.76 -5.66
C GLU A 59 -7.01 18.40 -4.99
N VAL A 60 -5.90 18.99 -5.45
CA VAL A 60 -4.56 18.73 -4.90
C VAL A 60 -4.04 19.96 -4.19
N LEU A 61 -3.62 19.78 -2.94
CA LEU A 61 -2.86 20.74 -2.15
C LEU A 61 -1.43 20.22 -1.97
N LEU A 62 -0.43 20.90 -2.55
CA LEU A 62 0.97 20.61 -2.30
C LEU A 62 1.40 21.29 -0.98
N HIS A 63 1.83 20.50 0.00
CA HIS A 63 2.26 21.01 1.31
C HIS A 63 3.27 20.09 2.00
N GLY A 64 4.29 20.71 2.58
CA GLY A 64 5.33 20.03 3.35
C GLY A 64 6.41 19.38 2.48
N ALA A 65 7.53 19.05 3.09
CA ALA A 65 8.68 18.43 2.44
C ALA A 65 8.55 16.90 2.35
N ASN A 66 7.68 16.30 3.15
CA ASN A 66 7.54 14.86 3.28
C ASN A 66 6.08 14.44 3.59
N PHE A 67 5.85 13.12 3.65
CA PHE A 67 4.52 12.57 3.95
C PHE A 67 3.99 12.99 5.32
N ASP A 68 4.83 13.05 6.35
CA ASP A 68 4.38 13.37 7.72
C ASP A 68 3.83 14.79 7.81
N GLU A 69 4.48 15.75 7.14
CA GLU A 69 4.04 17.15 7.06
C GLU A 69 2.74 17.29 6.26
N ALA A 70 2.65 16.60 5.12
CA ALA A 70 1.42 16.56 4.31
C ALA A 70 0.26 15.95 5.10
N LYS A 71 0.49 14.87 5.84
CA LYS A 71 -0.49 14.22 6.71
C LYS A 71 -0.94 15.14 7.86
N ALA A 72 -0.01 15.81 8.52
CA ALA A 72 -0.34 16.76 9.58
C ALA A 72 -1.27 17.88 9.07
N LYS A 73 -0.96 18.41 7.87
CA LYS A 73 -1.78 19.44 7.21
C LYS A 73 -3.17 18.91 6.84
N ALA A 74 -3.26 17.69 6.32
CA ALA A 74 -4.54 17.08 6.00
C ALA A 74 -5.42 16.88 7.25
N ILE A 75 -4.84 16.45 8.36
CA ILE A 75 -5.54 16.31 9.64
C ILE A 75 -6.02 17.67 10.16
N GLU A 76 -5.16 18.70 10.12
CA GLU A 76 -5.52 20.08 10.48
C GLU A 76 -6.74 20.56 9.68
N LEU A 77 -6.69 20.43 8.36
CA LEU A 77 -7.79 20.85 7.47
C LEU A 77 -9.07 20.03 7.68
N SER A 78 -8.95 18.73 7.96
CA SER A 78 -10.09 17.88 8.33
C SER A 78 -10.84 18.46 9.54
N GLN A 79 -10.12 18.85 10.58
CA GLN A 79 -10.71 19.42 11.80
C GLN A 79 -11.28 20.83 11.58
N GLN A 80 -10.60 21.67 10.80
CA GLN A 80 -11.01 23.06 10.57
C GLN A 80 -12.20 23.19 9.60
N GLN A 81 -12.27 22.32 8.59
CA GLN A 81 -13.24 22.44 7.49
C GLN A 81 -14.28 21.31 7.47
N GLY A 82 -14.22 20.38 8.43
CA GLY A 82 -15.18 19.30 8.56
C GLY A 82 -15.04 18.17 7.54
N PHE A 83 -13.95 18.11 6.77
CA PHE A 83 -13.71 16.99 5.86
C PHE A 83 -13.62 15.67 6.61
N THR A 84 -14.17 14.60 6.04
CA THR A 84 -13.95 13.25 6.54
C THR A 84 -12.56 12.78 6.18
N TRP A 85 -11.73 12.50 7.20
CA TRP A 85 -10.40 11.94 7.00
C TRP A 85 -10.49 10.51 6.46
N VAL A 86 -9.80 10.23 5.34
CA VAL A 86 -9.66 8.89 4.76
C VAL A 86 -8.20 8.44 4.95
N PRO A 87 -7.92 7.58 5.95
CA PRO A 87 -6.56 7.14 6.22
C PRO A 87 -6.00 6.28 5.09
N PRO A 88 -4.67 6.35 4.82
CA PRO A 88 -4.10 5.68 3.66
C PRO A 88 -3.99 4.14 3.81
N PHE A 89 -4.00 3.61 5.01
CA PHE A 89 -3.85 2.16 5.25
C PHE A 89 -4.51 1.67 6.55
N ASP A 90 -4.35 2.38 7.68
CA ASP A 90 -4.72 1.89 9.00
C ASP A 90 -6.18 2.19 9.34
N HIS A 91 -7.09 1.49 8.69
CA HIS A 91 -8.53 1.58 8.94
C HIS A 91 -9.22 0.30 8.41
N PRO A 92 -10.13 -0.33 9.21
CA PRO A 92 -10.77 -1.60 8.82
C PRO A 92 -11.41 -1.59 7.43
N MET A 93 -12.12 -0.52 7.07
CA MET A 93 -12.77 -0.40 5.76
C MET A 93 -11.77 -0.19 4.60
N VAL A 94 -10.60 0.39 4.87
CA VAL A 94 -9.52 0.52 3.87
C VAL A 94 -8.85 -0.83 3.68
N ILE A 95 -8.51 -1.51 4.77
CA ILE A 95 -7.95 -2.88 4.76
C ILE A 95 -8.88 -3.84 4.01
N ALA A 96 -10.18 -3.83 4.33
CA ALA A 96 -11.17 -4.66 3.64
C ALA A 96 -11.24 -4.36 2.14
N GLY A 97 -11.10 -3.09 1.75
CA GLY A 97 -11.02 -2.69 0.34
C GLY A 97 -9.80 -3.28 -0.37
N GLN A 98 -8.64 -3.35 0.31
CA GLN A 98 -7.44 -3.99 -0.26
C GLN A 98 -7.60 -5.50 -0.40
N GLY A 99 -8.39 -6.15 0.46
CA GLY A 99 -8.71 -7.58 0.35
C GLY A 99 -9.41 -7.95 -0.96
N THR A 100 -10.12 -7.03 -1.61
CA THR A 100 -10.77 -7.30 -2.91
C THR A 100 -9.77 -7.72 -4.00
N LEU A 101 -8.52 -7.23 -3.94
CA LEU A 101 -7.45 -7.66 -4.84
C LEU A 101 -7.18 -9.17 -4.70
N ALA A 102 -7.13 -9.68 -3.48
CA ALA A 102 -6.94 -11.12 -3.25
C ALA A 102 -8.14 -11.93 -3.76
N LEU A 103 -9.36 -11.41 -3.65
CA LEU A 103 -10.54 -12.06 -4.24
C LEU A 103 -10.41 -12.20 -5.76
N GLU A 104 -10.02 -11.12 -6.45
CA GLU A 104 -9.81 -11.14 -7.89
C GLU A 104 -8.64 -12.06 -8.29
N LEU A 105 -7.56 -12.08 -7.51
CA LEU A 105 -6.42 -12.97 -7.71
C LEU A 105 -6.85 -14.45 -7.62
N LEU A 106 -7.60 -14.83 -6.58
CA LEU A 106 -8.10 -16.18 -6.41
C LEU A 106 -9.14 -16.61 -7.46
N GLN A 107 -9.87 -15.65 -8.05
CA GLN A 107 -10.75 -15.91 -9.20
C GLN A 107 -9.97 -16.20 -10.48
N GLN A 108 -8.79 -15.60 -10.63
CA GLN A 108 -7.89 -15.86 -11.77
C GLN A 108 -7.15 -17.19 -11.62
N ASP A 109 -6.66 -17.48 -10.40
CA ASP A 109 -5.96 -18.73 -10.10
C ASP A 109 -6.13 -19.11 -8.62
N ALA A 110 -6.96 -20.11 -8.36
CA ALA A 110 -7.19 -20.66 -7.01
C ALA A 110 -6.13 -21.70 -6.58
N HIS A 111 -5.18 -22.05 -7.46
CA HIS A 111 -4.18 -23.11 -7.21
C HIS A 111 -2.81 -22.54 -6.87
N LEU A 112 -2.76 -21.33 -6.34
CA LEU A 112 -1.53 -20.71 -5.89
C LEU A 112 -0.99 -21.41 -4.63
N ASP A 113 0.32 -21.54 -4.54
CA ASP A 113 1.00 -22.00 -3.34
C ASP A 113 1.44 -20.83 -2.47
N ARG A 114 1.88 -19.71 -3.09
CA ARG A 114 2.33 -18.51 -2.38
C ARG A 114 1.96 -17.22 -3.10
N VAL A 115 1.71 -16.19 -2.29
CA VAL A 115 1.49 -14.81 -2.76
C VAL A 115 2.48 -13.88 -2.05
N PHE A 116 3.21 -13.09 -2.82
CA PHE A 116 4.16 -12.09 -2.33
C PHE A 116 3.52 -10.69 -2.40
N VAL A 117 3.54 -9.97 -1.29
CA VAL A 117 2.83 -8.70 -1.15
C VAL A 117 3.78 -7.61 -0.67
N PRO A 118 3.88 -6.45 -1.37
CA PRO A 118 4.70 -5.35 -0.93
C PRO A 118 4.11 -4.68 0.31
N VAL A 119 4.97 -4.26 1.24
CA VAL A 119 4.54 -3.63 2.49
C VAL A 119 5.15 -2.24 2.66
N GLY A 120 4.27 -1.27 2.87
CA GLY A 120 4.58 0.03 3.45
C GLY A 120 3.81 0.16 4.78
N GLY A 121 2.68 0.86 4.81
CA GLY A 121 1.82 0.96 6.00
C GLY A 121 1.05 -0.30 6.39
N GLY A 122 1.15 -1.38 5.61
CA GLY A 122 0.58 -2.70 5.90
C GLY A 122 -0.86 -2.91 5.42
N GLY A 123 -1.57 -1.91 4.91
CA GLY A 123 -2.99 -2.03 4.55
C GLY A 123 -3.26 -3.07 3.45
N LEU A 124 -2.45 -3.09 2.40
CA LEU A 124 -2.55 -4.07 1.32
C LEU A 124 -2.24 -5.48 1.83
N ALA A 125 -1.11 -5.67 2.51
CA ALA A 125 -0.70 -6.96 3.02
C ALA A 125 -1.70 -7.54 4.03
N ALA A 126 -2.20 -6.72 4.96
CA ALA A 126 -3.23 -7.12 5.90
C ALA A 126 -4.53 -7.57 5.19
N GLY A 127 -5.03 -6.76 4.24
CA GLY A 127 -6.26 -7.09 3.51
C GLY A 127 -6.14 -8.37 2.68
N VAL A 128 -5.03 -8.53 1.97
CA VAL A 128 -4.73 -9.72 1.16
C VAL A 128 -4.59 -10.95 2.05
N ALA A 129 -3.79 -10.86 3.13
CA ALA A 129 -3.53 -11.99 4.01
C ALA A 129 -4.82 -12.45 4.71
N VAL A 130 -5.60 -11.54 5.29
CA VAL A 130 -6.87 -11.89 5.93
C VAL A 130 -7.79 -12.63 4.96
N LEU A 131 -8.00 -12.11 3.76
CA LEU A 131 -8.91 -12.75 2.81
C LEU A 131 -8.40 -14.12 2.36
N ILE A 132 -7.12 -14.22 2.00
CA ILE A 132 -6.54 -15.50 1.59
C ILE A 132 -6.67 -16.54 2.71
N LYS A 133 -6.33 -16.19 3.94
CA LYS A 133 -6.40 -17.13 5.07
C LYS A 133 -7.83 -17.57 5.42
N GLN A 134 -8.83 -16.74 5.15
CA GLN A 134 -10.23 -17.10 5.34
C GLN A 134 -10.76 -18.03 4.24
N LEU A 135 -10.33 -17.85 3.00
CA LEU A 135 -10.87 -18.59 1.85
C LEU A 135 -10.01 -19.81 1.48
N MET A 136 -8.68 -19.65 1.49
CA MET A 136 -7.69 -20.63 1.03
C MET A 136 -6.49 -20.67 1.99
N PRO A 137 -6.67 -21.15 3.24
CA PRO A 137 -5.67 -21.04 4.32
C PRO A 137 -4.34 -21.76 4.01
N GLN A 138 -4.33 -22.67 3.05
CA GLN A 138 -3.12 -23.38 2.60
C GLN A 138 -2.18 -22.49 1.78
N ILE A 139 -2.67 -21.41 1.15
CA ILE A 139 -1.84 -20.49 0.39
C ILE A 139 -1.01 -19.65 1.38
N LYS A 140 0.30 -19.62 1.20
CA LYS A 140 1.20 -18.81 2.02
C LYS A 140 1.23 -17.38 1.53
N VAL A 141 1.16 -16.42 2.45
CA VAL A 141 1.27 -14.99 2.14
C VAL A 141 2.58 -14.45 2.74
N ILE A 142 3.47 -13.99 1.86
CA ILE A 142 4.81 -13.53 2.21
C ILE A 142 4.87 -12.02 2.03
N ALA A 143 5.18 -11.31 3.12
CA ALA A 143 5.41 -9.87 3.07
C ALA A 143 6.78 -9.57 2.45
N VAL A 144 6.84 -8.50 1.65
CA VAL A 144 8.10 -8.02 1.07
C VAL A 144 8.30 -6.55 1.42
N GLU A 145 9.42 -6.22 2.05
CA GLU A 145 9.79 -4.84 2.37
C GLU A 145 11.13 -4.44 1.74
N ALA A 146 11.29 -3.16 1.43
CA ALA A 146 12.59 -2.60 1.12
C ALA A 146 13.42 -2.50 2.41
N GLU A 147 14.71 -2.88 2.36
CA GLU A 147 15.56 -2.94 3.55
C GLU A 147 15.68 -1.60 4.29
N ASP A 148 15.62 -0.49 3.55
CA ASP A 148 15.72 0.86 4.09
C ASP A 148 14.40 1.46 4.59
N SER A 149 13.30 0.71 4.51
CA SER A 149 11.96 1.10 5.01
C SER A 149 11.16 -0.09 5.57
N ALA A 150 11.86 -1.07 6.19
CA ALA A 150 11.29 -2.31 6.72
C ALA A 150 10.60 -2.10 8.08
N CYS A 151 9.49 -1.36 8.10
CA CYS A 151 8.80 -1.00 9.33
C CYS A 151 7.98 -2.16 9.93
N LEU A 152 7.44 -3.06 9.13
CA LEU A 152 6.75 -4.26 9.60
C LEU A 152 7.75 -5.22 10.25
N LYS A 153 8.89 -5.48 9.59
CA LYS A 153 9.92 -6.34 10.16
C LYS A 153 10.41 -5.80 11.51
N ALA A 154 10.72 -4.51 11.60
CA ALA A 154 11.11 -3.87 12.84
C ALA A 154 10.03 -4.00 13.94
N ALA A 155 8.76 -3.87 13.56
CA ALA A 155 7.64 -4.04 14.50
C ALA A 155 7.47 -5.49 14.95
N LEU A 156 7.63 -6.46 14.05
CA LEU A 156 7.60 -7.89 14.40
C LEU A 156 8.75 -8.27 15.36
N ASP A 157 9.96 -7.77 15.11
CA ASP A 157 11.12 -7.99 15.96
C ASP A 157 10.94 -7.36 17.37
N ALA A 158 10.24 -6.21 17.45
CA ALA A 158 9.94 -5.52 18.71
C ALA A 158 8.68 -6.04 19.43
N GLY A 159 7.79 -6.74 18.73
CA GLY A 159 6.48 -7.17 19.23
C GLY A 159 5.42 -6.07 19.27
N HIS A 160 5.72 -4.88 18.78
CA HIS A 160 4.80 -3.73 18.67
C HIS A 160 5.24 -2.77 17.55
N PRO A 161 4.35 -1.93 17.00
CA PRO A 161 4.73 -0.90 16.05
C PRO A 161 5.80 0.05 16.58
N VAL A 162 6.86 0.26 15.79
CA VAL A 162 7.99 1.15 16.11
C VAL A 162 8.21 2.16 14.99
N ASP A 163 8.78 3.32 15.35
CA ASP A 163 9.15 4.35 14.38
C ASP A 163 10.57 4.10 13.87
N LEU A 164 10.73 3.93 12.55
CA LEU A 164 12.05 3.91 11.94
C LEU A 164 12.68 5.31 12.01
N PRO A 165 13.98 5.42 12.32
CA PRO A 165 14.65 6.70 12.41
C PRO A 165 14.71 7.42 11.05
N ARG A 166 14.73 6.66 9.97
CA ARG A 166 14.71 7.14 8.58
C ARG A 166 14.10 6.08 7.67
N VAL A 167 13.67 6.49 6.49
CA VAL A 167 13.22 5.61 5.41
C VAL A 167 13.95 5.97 4.12
N GLY A 168 14.21 4.98 3.29
CA GLY A 168 14.69 5.17 1.93
C GLY A 168 13.59 5.76 1.04
N LEU A 169 13.97 6.50 0.02
CA LEU A 169 13.04 7.16 -0.89
C LEU A 169 13.00 6.51 -2.29
N PHE A 170 13.79 5.46 -2.51
CA PHE A 170 13.83 4.81 -3.82
C PHE A 170 12.48 4.13 -4.15
N ALA A 171 11.96 3.32 -3.23
CA ALA A 171 10.63 2.73 -3.34
C ALA A 171 9.60 3.61 -2.57
N GLU A 172 9.36 4.82 -3.07
CA GLU A 172 8.59 5.85 -2.35
C GLU A 172 7.17 5.43 -1.95
N GLY A 173 6.52 4.56 -2.74
CA GLY A 173 5.17 4.05 -2.45
C GLY A 173 5.08 3.17 -1.20
N VAL A 174 6.23 2.67 -0.71
CA VAL A 174 6.34 1.88 0.52
C VAL A 174 7.20 2.55 1.61
N ALA A 175 7.66 3.77 1.39
CA ALA A 175 8.51 4.53 2.30
C ALA A 175 7.72 5.05 3.53
N VAL A 176 7.35 4.16 4.43
CA VAL A 176 6.57 4.42 5.63
C VAL A 176 7.42 4.18 6.87
N LYS A 177 7.49 5.18 7.78
CA LYS A 177 8.30 5.08 9.01
C LYS A 177 7.72 4.14 10.05
N ARG A 178 6.40 4.02 10.10
CA ARG A 178 5.70 3.22 11.11
C ARG A 178 4.51 2.52 10.47
N ILE A 179 4.41 1.23 10.69
CA ILE A 179 3.22 0.46 10.34
C ILE A 179 2.02 0.90 11.19
N GLY A 180 0.79 0.75 10.67
CA GLY A 180 -0.42 1.04 11.43
C GLY A 180 -0.64 0.02 12.57
N ASP A 181 -1.40 0.40 13.58
CA ASP A 181 -1.63 -0.47 14.74
C ASP A 181 -2.53 -1.67 14.36
N GLU A 182 -3.61 -1.44 13.64
CA GLU A 182 -4.49 -2.52 13.17
C GLU A 182 -3.85 -3.32 12.03
N THR A 183 -3.15 -2.66 11.11
CA THR A 183 -2.44 -3.38 10.05
C THR A 183 -1.33 -4.25 10.61
N PHE A 184 -0.59 -3.82 11.65
CA PHE A 184 0.40 -4.64 12.35
C PHE A 184 -0.26 -5.87 12.98
N ARG A 185 -1.34 -5.68 13.74
CA ARG A 185 -2.07 -6.78 14.39
C ARG A 185 -2.48 -7.86 13.37
N LEU A 186 -3.05 -7.44 12.25
CA LEU A 186 -3.47 -8.36 11.19
C LEU A 186 -2.28 -9.00 10.46
N CYS A 187 -1.24 -8.25 10.15
CA CYS A 187 -0.03 -8.81 9.54
C CYS A 187 0.63 -9.85 10.44
N GLN A 188 0.74 -9.59 11.74
CA GLN A 188 1.29 -10.52 12.72
C GLN A 188 0.47 -11.82 12.81
N GLU A 189 -0.85 -11.73 12.67
CA GLU A 189 -1.76 -12.89 12.79
C GLU A 189 -1.83 -13.72 11.48
N TYR A 190 -1.79 -13.08 10.32
CA TYR A 190 -2.16 -13.72 9.05
C TYR A 190 -1.02 -13.90 8.03
N LEU A 191 0.12 -13.24 8.20
CA LEU A 191 1.27 -13.46 7.32
C LEU A 191 2.03 -14.72 7.73
N ASP A 192 2.55 -15.46 6.75
CA ASP A 192 3.35 -16.66 7.00
C ASP A 192 4.84 -16.34 7.14
N ASP A 193 5.31 -15.32 6.44
CA ASP A 193 6.73 -14.96 6.44
C ASP A 193 6.95 -13.53 5.96
N ILE A 194 8.17 -13.02 6.14
CA ILE A 194 8.60 -11.71 5.69
C ILE A 194 10.01 -11.77 5.10
N ILE A 195 10.23 -11.07 4.00
CA ILE A 195 11.54 -10.93 3.39
C ILE A 195 11.82 -9.46 3.05
N THR A 196 13.07 -9.04 3.22
CA THR A 196 13.52 -7.71 2.81
C THR A 196 14.42 -7.80 1.58
N VAL A 197 14.43 -6.76 0.76
CA VAL A 197 15.27 -6.65 -0.45
C VAL A 197 15.91 -5.27 -0.54
N ASP A 198 17.08 -5.21 -1.15
CA ASP A 198 17.78 -3.97 -1.43
C ASP A 198 17.30 -3.31 -2.73
N SER A 199 17.76 -2.09 -2.98
CA SER A 199 17.41 -1.33 -4.18
C SER A 199 17.91 -1.97 -5.48
N ASP A 200 19.04 -2.69 -5.45
CA ASP A 200 19.58 -3.36 -6.64
C ASP A 200 18.67 -4.52 -7.06
N ALA A 201 18.16 -5.30 -6.12
CA ALA A 201 17.19 -6.35 -6.40
C ALA A 201 15.87 -5.79 -6.95
N ILE A 202 15.41 -4.64 -6.45
CA ILE A 202 14.23 -3.94 -6.98
C ILE A 202 14.48 -3.48 -8.42
N CYS A 203 15.63 -2.85 -8.70
CA CYS A 203 16.02 -2.45 -10.07
C CYS A 203 16.06 -3.64 -11.04
N ALA A 204 16.63 -4.77 -10.60
CA ALA A 204 16.65 -5.99 -11.40
C ALA A 204 15.23 -6.50 -11.71
N ALA A 205 14.32 -6.47 -10.72
CA ALA A 205 12.93 -6.85 -10.92
C ALA A 205 12.17 -5.91 -11.86
N MET A 206 12.42 -4.59 -11.78
CA MET A 206 11.87 -3.61 -12.74
C MET A 206 12.30 -3.93 -14.17
N LYS A 207 13.58 -4.25 -14.36
CA LYS A 207 14.11 -4.67 -15.66
C LYS A 207 13.43 -5.93 -16.17
N ASP A 208 13.29 -6.96 -15.32
CA ASP A 208 12.65 -8.22 -15.70
C ASP A 208 11.20 -8.01 -16.15
N LEU A 209 10.42 -7.21 -15.40
CA LEU A 209 9.04 -6.86 -15.79
C LEU A 209 8.99 -6.20 -17.17
N PHE A 210 9.93 -5.29 -17.44
CA PHE A 210 9.99 -4.66 -18.76
C PHE A 210 10.40 -5.65 -19.86
N GLU A 211 11.38 -6.51 -19.60
CA GLU A 211 11.89 -7.48 -20.61
C GLU A 211 10.88 -8.59 -20.89
N ASP A 212 10.21 -9.12 -19.87
CA ASP A 212 9.32 -10.27 -20.01
C ASP A 212 7.91 -9.89 -20.49
N VAL A 213 7.31 -8.85 -19.90
CA VAL A 213 5.89 -8.52 -20.15
C VAL A 213 5.67 -7.12 -20.72
N ARG A 214 6.74 -6.36 -20.97
CA ARG A 214 6.71 -4.97 -21.47
C ARG A 214 5.94 -4.01 -20.57
N ALA A 215 5.84 -4.31 -19.27
CA ALA A 215 5.26 -3.44 -18.29
C ALA A 215 6.33 -2.54 -17.68
N VAL A 216 5.98 -1.26 -17.48
CA VAL A 216 6.82 -0.30 -16.72
C VAL A 216 6.25 -0.22 -15.32
N ALA A 217 6.97 -0.74 -14.34
CA ALA A 217 6.61 -0.65 -12.93
C ALA A 217 7.47 0.41 -12.22
N GLU A 218 6.87 1.14 -11.29
CA GLU A 218 7.65 1.93 -10.32
C GLU A 218 8.36 0.99 -9.33
N PRO A 219 9.39 1.46 -8.59
CA PRO A 219 10.13 0.61 -7.66
C PRO A 219 9.24 -0.15 -6.66
N SER A 220 8.23 0.50 -6.10
CA SER A 220 7.28 -0.17 -5.18
C SER A 220 6.45 -1.27 -5.84
N GLY A 221 6.13 -1.13 -7.13
CA GLY A 221 5.41 -2.12 -7.91
C GLY A 221 6.26 -3.33 -8.30
N ALA A 222 7.59 -3.20 -8.31
CA ALA A 222 8.52 -4.31 -8.59
C ALA A 222 9.01 -5.01 -7.31
N LEU A 223 8.73 -4.43 -6.14
CA LEU A 223 9.23 -4.88 -4.85
C LEU A 223 8.87 -6.34 -4.54
N ALA A 224 7.61 -6.71 -4.77
CA ALA A 224 7.14 -8.06 -4.49
C ALA A 224 7.81 -9.11 -5.40
N LEU A 225 8.05 -8.78 -6.68
CA LEU A 225 8.81 -9.65 -7.58
C LEU A 225 10.26 -9.83 -7.12
N ALA A 226 10.92 -8.75 -6.68
CA ALA A 226 12.28 -8.83 -6.14
C ALA A 226 12.33 -9.77 -4.93
N GLY A 227 11.38 -9.65 -3.99
CA GLY A 227 11.24 -10.53 -2.84
C GLY A 227 10.96 -11.97 -3.22
N MET A 228 10.07 -12.21 -4.18
CA MET A 228 9.76 -13.54 -4.70
C MET A 228 11.02 -14.22 -5.25
N LYS A 229 11.80 -13.53 -6.08
CA LYS A 229 13.06 -14.07 -6.66
C LYS A 229 14.07 -14.42 -5.55
N LYS A 230 14.28 -13.53 -4.59
CA LYS A 230 15.17 -13.78 -3.44
C LYS A 230 14.68 -14.97 -2.60
N TYR A 231 13.39 -15.03 -2.33
CA TYR A 231 12.76 -16.09 -1.53
C TYR A 231 12.87 -17.47 -2.20
N ILE A 232 12.63 -17.56 -3.52
CA ILE A 232 12.81 -18.79 -4.32
C ILE A 232 14.24 -19.31 -4.18
N ALA A 233 15.23 -18.41 -4.32
CA ALA A 233 16.64 -18.78 -4.23
C ALA A 233 17.01 -19.26 -2.82
N GLN A 234 16.58 -18.58 -1.76
CA GLN A 234 16.88 -18.92 -0.37
C GLN A 234 16.25 -20.25 0.07
N HIS A 235 15.02 -20.53 -0.38
CA HIS A 235 14.27 -21.72 0.04
C HIS A 235 14.31 -22.86 -0.97
N ASN A 236 15.04 -22.69 -2.10
CA ASN A 236 15.15 -23.67 -3.18
C ASN A 236 13.78 -24.15 -3.68
N ILE A 237 12.83 -23.23 -3.86
CA ILE A 237 11.45 -23.53 -4.26
C ILE A 237 11.41 -24.01 -5.71
N ARG A 238 10.72 -25.11 -5.96
CA ARG A 238 10.52 -25.68 -7.29
C ARG A 238 9.12 -26.26 -7.44
N GLY A 239 8.52 -26.08 -8.63
CA GLY A 239 7.24 -26.69 -8.98
C GLY A 239 6.04 -26.09 -8.27
N GLU A 240 6.19 -24.96 -7.56
CA GLU A 240 5.10 -24.22 -6.93
C GLU A 240 4.54 -23.15 -7.86
N ARG A 241 3.27 -22.81 -7.68
CA ARG A 241 2.58 -21.71 -8.37
C ARG A 241 2.65 -20.46 -7.48
N LEU A 242 3.34 -19.45 -7.97
CA LEU A 242 3.64 -18.25 -7.21
C LEU A 242 2.98 -17.03 -7.88
N ALA A 243 2.49 -16.10 -7.07
CA ALA A 243 2.04 -14.80 -7.54
C ALA A 243 2.73 -13.69 -6.75
N HIS A 244 2.88 -12.53 -7.37
CA HIS A 244 3.27 -11.28 -6.71
C HIS A 244 2.30 -10.16 -7.07
N ILE A 245 2.19 -9.19 -6.18
CA ILE A 245 1.30 -8.02 -6.30
C ILE A 245 2.15 -6.78 -6.51
#